data_e36020fc676e1b400d58bca097e91db0
#
_entry.id   e36020fc676e1b400d58bca097e91db0
#
_cell.length_a   1.000
_cell.length_b   1.000
_cell.length_c   1.000
_cell.angle_alpha   90.00
_cell.angle_beta   90.00
_cell.angle_gamma   90.00
#
_symmetry.space_group_name_H-M   'P 1'
#
loop_
_entity.id
_entity.type
_entity.pdbx_description
1 polymer ?
#
loop_
_entity_poly.entity_id
_entity_poly.type
_entity_poly.pdbx_seq_one_letter_code
_entity_poly.pdbx_strand_id
1 'polypeptide(L)'
;MYAQIAQRSSSESLPIVKDRTKPRFRYLKVEGISTIILLLLATFGVIDLCYQAYNRIYTTNHIHIHANTQPEPDISCNCGDTITEALSNDCKYDSLAAAWLPPACRNDELTSAFEKVGSNPDGSWPYFADVNMTRPLSLKEVSMLPDTRAGGGEAQNVFYTTHRWHLVHCMYYWKKMFLSQELGTTIERRYNNVGHIEHCLRAVLEQKEGLDNVTTGAGVALHSDWINGRPDMQENRHGHNHK
;
A
#
# COMPACT_ATOMS: atom_id res chain seq x y z
N MET A 1 -28.65 82.24 51.76
CA MET A 1 -28.09 83.58 51.71
C MET A 1 -27.76 83.82 50.23
N TYR A 2 -28.59 84.57 49.57
CA TYR A 2 -28.40 85.69 48.64
C TYR A 2 -27.30 85.49 47.61
N ALA A 3 -27.34 85.78 46.32
CA ALA A 3 -28.25 86.54 45.44
C ALA A 3 -27.70 86.34 44.05
N GLN A 4 -28.51 86.12 43.08
CA GLN A 4 -29.03 87.06 42.07
C GLN A 4 -28.02 87.75 41.13
N ILE A 5 -28.35 87.67 39.92
CA ILE A 5 -28.55 88.68 38.82
C ILE A 5 -27.40 88.75 37.87
N ALA A 6 -27.47 88.88 36.58
CA ALA A 6 -28.48 89.10 35.55
C ALA A 6 -27.82 89.06 34.18
N GLN A 7 -28.59 88.65 33.22
CA GLN A 7 -28.74 89.18 31.85
C GLN A 7 -27.67 90.03 31.18
N ARG A 8 -27.28 89.63 29.94
CA ARG A 8 -27.67 90.41 28.74
C ARG A 8 -27.21 89.76 27.44
N SER A 9 -28.22 89.50 26.65
CA SER A 9 -28.32 89.43 25.21
C SER A 9 -27.26 90.13 24.36
N SER A 10 -26.91 89.57 23.30
CA SER A 10 -27.00 90.16 21.96
C SER A 10 -26.74 89.10 20.88
N SER A 11 -27.67 89.09 20.04
CA SER A 11 -27.68 88.35 18.74
C SER A 11 -26.65 88.84 17.81
N GLU A 12 -26.00 87.88 17.09
CA GLU A 12 -25.68 88.15 15.71
C GLU A 12 -25.64 86.83 14.90
N SER A 13 -26.31 86.90 13.80
CA SER A 13 -26.68 85.88 12.87
C SER A 13 -25.60 85.56 11.83
N LEU A 14 -25.35 84.27 11.61
CA LEU A 14 -25.17 83.59 10.32
C LEU A 14 -24.22 84.13 9.27
N PRO A 15 -23.50 83.24 8.43
CA PRO A 15 -24.26 82.25 7.66
C PRO A 15 -23.56 80.85 7.58
N ILE A 16 -24.44 79.91 7.35
CA ILE A 16 -24.19 78.54 6.93
C ILE A 16 -23.59 78.54 5.53
N VAL A 17 -22.39 77.97 5.41
CA VAL A 17 -21.92 77.40 4.11
C VAL A 17 -21.81 75.91 4.29
N LYS A 18 -22.79 75.27 3.77
CA LYS A 18 -22.86 73.79 3.67
C LYS A 18 -22.19 73.44 2.38
N ASP A 19 -20.88 73.12 2.44
CA ASP A 19 -20.24 72.46 1.34
C ASP A 19 -20.32 70.96 1.54
N ARG A 20 -21.26 70.36 0.87
CA ARG A 20 -21.50 68.94 0.78
C ARG A 20 -20.74 68.41 -0.43
N THR A 21 -19.44 68.33 -0.35
CA THR A 21 -18.69 67.48 -1.31
C THR A 21 -18.76 66.06 -0.84
N LYS A 22 -19.73 65.33 -1.37
CA LYS A 22 -19.81 63.89 -1.20
C LYS A 22 -18.55 63.25 -1.80
N PRO A 23 -17.89 62.32 -1.13
CA PRO A 23 -16.72 61.67 -1.68
C PRO A 23 -17.19 60.65 -2.76
N ARG A 24 -17.24 61.08 -3.99
CA ARG A 24 -17.43 60.18 -5.16
C ARG A 24 -16.29 59.21 -5.37
N PHE A 25 -15.20 59.37 -4.67
CA PHE A 25 -13.96 58.56 -4.87
C PHE A 25 -13.98 57.19 -4.19
N ARG A 26 -14.83 56.91 -3.25
CA ARG A 26 -14.87 55.61 -2.57
C ARG A 26 -15.63 54.54 -3.33
N TYR A 27 -16.67 54.91 -4.08
CA TYR A 27 -17.48 53.93 -4.83
C TYR A 27 -16.73 53.31 -6.00
N LEU A 28 -15.94 54.06 -6.74
CA LEU A 28 -15.15 53.59 -7.87
C LEU A 28 -14.05 52.57 -7.47
N LYS A 29 -13.47 52.72 -6.26
CA LYS A 29 -12.48 51.75 -5.76
C LYS A 29 -13.11 50.42 -5.33
N VAL A 30 -14.31 50.44 -4.75
CA VAL A 30 -14.97 49.23 -4.30
C VAL A 30 -15.48 48.39 -5.48
N GLU A 31 -16.01 48.99 -6.53
CA GLU A 31 -16.43 48.32 -7.74
C GLU A 31 -15.25 47.68 -8.46
N GLY A 32 -14.10 48.39 -8.56
CA GLY A 32 -12.89 47.83 -9.16
C GLY A 32 -12.30 46.64 -8.40
N ILE A 33 -12.30 46.67 -7.07
CA ILE A 33 -11.84 45.55 -6.23
C ILE A 33 -12.79 44.37 -6.36
N SER A 34 -14.09 44.60 -6.34
CA SER A 34 -15.12 43.54 -6.51
C SER A 34 -14.96 42.86 -7.88
N THR A 35 -14.74 43.63 -8.94
CA THR A 35 -14.53 43.09 -10.30
C THR A 35 -13.28 42.25 -10.39
N ILE A 36 -12.17 42.68 -9.76
CA ILE A 36 -10.91 41.91 -9.71
C ILE A 36 -11.11 40.57 -8.98
N ILE A 37 -11.77 40.60 -7.83
CA ILE A 37 -12.08 39.38 -7.06
C ILE A 37 -12.94 38.42 -7.90
N LEU A 38 -13.96 38.90 -8.56
CA LEU A 38 -14.80 38.06 -9.44
C LEU A 38 -14.02 37.48 -10.61
N LEU A 39 -13.10 38.23 -11.23
CA LEU A 39 -12.23 37.73 -12.28
C LEU A 39 -11.28 36.64 -11.76
N LEU A 40 -10.70 36.81 -10.57
CA LEU A 40 -9.84 35.80 -9.95
C LEU A 40 -10.61 34.52 -9.61
N LEU A 41 -11.81 34.64 -9.10
CA LEU A 41 -12.68 33.47 -8.82
C LEU A 41 -13.10 32.77 -10.11
N ALA A 42 -13.42 33.51 -11.16
CA ALA A 42 -13.76 32.95 -12.47
C ALA A 42 -12.58 32.21 -13.11
N THR A 43 -11.37 32.79 -13.06
CA THR A 43 -10.16 32.12 -13.58
C THR A 43 -9.82 30.86 -12.78
N PHE A 44 -9.93 30.91 -11.45
CA PHE A 44 -9.75 29.73 -10.61
C PHE A 44 -10.77 28.62 -10.94
N GLY A 45 -12.05 29.00 -11.11
CA GLY A 45 -13.11 28.04 -11.50
C GLY A 45 -12.85 27.39 -12.87
N VAL A 46 -12.36 28.15 -13.85
CA VAL A 46 -11.99 27.60 -15.18
C VAL A 46 -10.80 26.65 -15.07
N ILE A 47 -9.76 27.01 -14.30
CA ILE A 47 -8.60 26.13 -14.08
C ILE A 47 -9.03 24.81 -13.42
N ASP A 48 -9.87 24.88 -12.39
CA ASP A 48 -10.36 23.69 -11.69
C ASP A 48 -11.21 22.80 -12.62
N LEU A 49 -12.09 23.38 -13.43
CA LEU A 49 -12.86 22.62 -14.43
C LEU A 49 -11.96 21.96 -15.49
N CYS A 50 -10.92 22.67 -15.96
CA CYS A 50 -9.97 22.11 -16.89
C CYS A 50 -9.18 20.96 -16.25
N TYR A 51 -8.77 21.09 -15.00
CA TYR A 51 -8.08 20.04 -14.26
C TYR A 51 -8.98 18.81 -14.04
N GLN A 52 -10.24 19.00 -13.66
CA GLN A 52 -11.20 17.90 -13.52
C GLN A 52 -11.48 17.20 -14.86
N ALA A 53 -11.63 17.97 -15.95
CA ALA A 53 -11.81 17.42 -17.28
C ALA A 53 -10.58 16.62 -17.74
N TYR A 54 -9.38 17.16 -17.53
CA TYR A 54 -8.12 16.48 -17.81
C TYR A 54 -8.02 15.16 -17.05
N ASN A 55 -8.28 15.16 -15.73
CA ASN A 55 -8.25 13.94 -14.92
C ASN A 55 -9.30 12.93 -15.37
N ARG A 56 -10.50 13.35 -15.75
CA ARG A 56 -11.51 12.43 -16.30
C ARG A 56 -11.05 11.79 -17.60
N ILE A 57 -10.54 12.59 -18.55
CA ILE A 57 -10.04 12.08 -19.83
C ILE A 57 -8.84 11.14 -19.60
N TYR A 58 -7.91 11.53 -18.74
CA TYR A 58 -6.75 10.72 -18.39
C TYR A 58 -7.16 9.38 -17.77
N THR A 59 -8.06 9.40 -16.78
CA THR A 59 -8.56 8.18 -16.13
C THR A 59 -9.34 7.30 -17.10
N THR A 60 -10.19 7.90 -17.96
CA THR A 60 -10.96 7.14 -18.95
C THR A 60 -10.05 6.49 -19.99
N ASN A 61 -9.04 7.20 -20.49
CA ASN A 61 -8.07 6.64 -21.42
C ASN A 61 -7.24 5.53 -20.79
N HIS A 62 -6.82 5.66 -19.53
CA HIS A 62 -6.14 4.59 -18.80
C HIS A 62 -7.04 3.35 -18.60
N ILE A 63 -8.32 3.55 -18.29
CA ILE A 63 -9.27 2.44 -18.15
C ILE A 63 -9.52 1.76 -19.51
N HIS A 64 -9.63 2.51 -20.60
CA HIS A 64 -9.80 1.94 -21.92
C HIS A 64 -8.58 1.19 -22.45
N ILE A 65 -7.37 1.61 -22.08
CA ILE A 65 -6.14 0.89 -22.45
C ILE A 65 -6.10 -0.46 -21.70
N HIS A 66 -6.54 -0.51 -20.45
CA HIS A 66 -6.64 -1.77 -19.70
C HIS A 66 -7.84 -2.65 -20.09
N ALA A 67 -8.92 -2.08 -20.64
CA ALA A 67 -10.10 -2.85 -21.05
C ALA A 67 -9.94 -3.55 -22.40
N ASN A 68 -8.95 -3.18 -23.22
CA ASN A 68 -8.72 -3.76 -24.55
C ASN A 68 -7.51 -4.73 -24.59
N THR A 69 -6.84 -4.96 -23.44
CA THR A 69 -5.94 -6.10 -23.30
C THR A 69 -6.79 -7.35 -23.13
N GLN A 70 -6.68 -8.30 -24.10
CA GLN A 70 -7.06 -9.69 -23.82
C GLN A 70 -6.50 -10.03 -22.43
N PRO A 71 -7.26 -10.78 -21.60
CA PRO A 71 -6.72 -11.21 -20.31
C PRO A 71 -5.37 -11.87 -20.60
N GLU A 72 -4.31 -11.24 -20.10
CA GLU A 72 -3.00 -11.85 -20.13
C GLU A 72 -3.15 -13.23 -19.49
N PRO A 73 -2.56 -14.28 -20.07
CA PRO A 73 -2.71 -15.62 -19.52
C PRO A 73 -2.34 -15.54 -18.04
N ASP A 74 -3.26 -15.98 -17.19
CA ASP A 74 -3.10 -15.97 -15.73
C ASP A 74 -1.84 -16.77 -15.39
N ILE A 75 -0.73 -16.09 -15.16
CA ILE A 75 0.57 -16.71 -14.90
C ILE A 75 0.47 -17.43 -13.57
N SER A 76 0.56 -18.76 -13.60
CA SER A 76 0.56 -19.56 -12.39
C SER A 76 1.94 -19.53 -11.71
N CYS A 77 1.94 -19.34 -10.41
CA CYS A 77 3.13 -19.45 -9.56
C CYS A 77 3.25 -20.85 -8.91
N ASN A 78 2.45 -21.82 -9.33
CA ASN A 78 2.54 -23.20 -8.88
C ASN A 78 3.67 -23.95 -9.58
N CYS A 79 4.32 -24.83 -8.84
CA CYS A 79 5.49 -25.58 -9.32
C CYS A 79 5.26 -27.10 -9.47
N GLY A 80 4.04 -27.57 -9.24
CA GLY A 80 3.71 -28.99 -9.25
C GLY A 80 3.59 -29.56 -7.84
N ASP A 81 3.46 -30.89 -7.75
CA ASP A 81 3.20 -31.60 -6.48
C ASP A 81 4.50 -32.11 -5.81
N THR A 82 5.61 -32.13 -6.52
CA THR A 82 6.92 -32.63 -6.07
C THR A 82 8.05 -31.67 -6.42
N ILE A 83 9.16 -31.76 -5.68
CA ILE A 83 10.36 -30.99 -6.01
C ILE A 83 10.93 -31.38 -7.38
N THR A 84 10.77 -32.63 -7.79
CA THR A 84 11.18 -33.10 -9.13
C THR A 84 10.37 -32.38 -10.22
N GLU A 85 9.08 -32.25 -10.04
CA GLU A 85 8.23 -31.44 -10.95
C GLU A 85 8.61 -29.96 -10.90
N ALA A 86 8.82 -29.41 -9.72
CA ALA A 86 9.25 -28.03 -9.56
C ALA A 86 10.54 -27.76 -10.36
N LEU A 87 11.52 -28.64 -10.27
CA LEU A 87 12.75 -28.53 -11.05
C LEU A 87 12.51 -28.65 -12.56
N SER A 88 11.63 -29.56 -13.00
CA SER A 88 11.27 -29.68 -14.41
C SER A 88 10.52 -28.48 -14.98
N ASN A 89 9.84 -27.73 -14.11
CA ASN A 89 9.14 -26.48 -14.42
C ASN A 89 10.03 -25.23 -14.25
N ASP A 90 11.36 -25.39 -14.18
CA ASP A 90 12.33 -24.31 -13.96
C ASP A 90 12.08 -23.49 -12.69
N CYS A 91 11.42 -24.09 -11.70
CA CYS A 91 11.21 -23.47 -10.40
C CYS A 91 12.51 -23.52 -9.58
N LYS A 92 12.69 -22.49 -8.74
CA LYS A 92 13.71 -22.44 -7.70
C LYS A 92 13.07 -22.16 -6.36
N TYR A 93 13.72 -22.61 -5.30
CA TYR A 93 13.32 -22.23 -3.96
C TYR A 93 13.60 -20.74 -3.73
N ASP A 94 12.56 -20.00 -3.36
CA ASP A 94 12.61 -18.60 -2.96
C ASP A 94 12.37 -18.55 -1.45
N SER A 95 13.42 -18.22 -0.69
CA SER A 95 13.38 -18.19 0.77
C SER A 95 12.53 -17.02 1.32
N LEU A 96 12.47 -15.92 0.56
CA LEU A 96 11.55 -14.81 0.89
C LEU A 96 10.10 -15.27 0.81
N ALA A 97 9.75 -16.05 -0.21
CA ALA A 97 8.41 -16.62 -0.37
C ALA A 97 8.16 -17.84 0.52
N ALA A 98 9.21 -18.46 1.07
CA ALA A 98 9.13 -19.80 1.63
C ALA A 98 8.43 -20.78 0.66
N ALA A 99 8.79 -20.72 -0.63
CA ALA A 99 8.13 -21.47 -1.68
C ALA A 99 9.04 -21.73 -2.88
N TRP A 100 8.71 -22.77 -3.65
CA TRP A 100 9.27 -22.96 -4.98
C TRP A 100 8.47 -22.07 -5.97
N LEU A 101 9.18 -21.29 -6.78
CA LEU A 101 8.55 -20.33 -7.70
C LEU A 101 9.17 -20.45 -9.10
N PRO A 102 8.34 -20.36 -10.15
CA PRO A 102 8.80 -20.29 -11.53
C PRO A 102 9.44 -18.93 -11.83
N PRO A 103 10.19 -18.78 -12.94
CA PRO A 103 10.89 -17.53 -13.28
C PRO A 103 10.01 -16.29 -13.26
N ALA A 104 8.77 -16.39 -13.74
CA ALA A 104 7.84 -15.25 -13.79
C ALA A 104 7.39 -14.72 -12.41
N CYS A 105 7.54 -15.53 -11.35
CA CYS A 105 7.08 -15.21 -10.00
C CYS A 105 8.26 -14.92 -9.04
N ARG A 106 9.52 -14.99 -9.52
CA ARG A 106 10.71 -14.76 -8.71
C ARG A 106 11.27 -13.35 -8.88
N ASN A 107 11.94 -12.90 -7.84
CA ASN A 107 12.90 -11.81 -7.90
C ASN A 107 14.18 -12.26 -7.18
N ASP A 108 15.06 -12.90 -7.94
CA ASP A 108 16.27 -13.54 -7.38
C ASP A 108 17.20 -12.53 -6.68
N GLU A 109 17.24 -11.28 -7.14
CA GLU A 109 18.02 -10.21 -6.49
C GLU A 109 17.44 -9.86 -5.11
N LEU A 110 16.12 -9.69 -5.04
CA LEU A 110 15.43 -9.36 -3.79
C LEU A 110 15.54 -10.50 -2.77
N THR A 111 15.39 -11.75 -3.22
CA THR A 111 15.58 -12.94 -2.39
C THR A 111 17.02 -13.04 -1.89
N SER A 112 18.02 -12.78 -2.75
CA SER A 112 19.42 -12.74 -2.33
C SER A 112 19.71 -11.61 -1.32
N ALA A 113 19.04 -10.48 -1.43
CA ALA A 113 19.15 -9.41 -0.45
C ALA A 113 18.51 -9.80 0.89
N PHE A 114 17.34 -10.46 0.85
CA PHE A 114 16.65 -10.98 2.03
C PHE A 114 17.53 -12.00 2.80
N GLU A 115 18.23 -12.89 2.10
CA GLU A 115 19.12 -13.90 2.72
C GLU A 115 20.34 -13.29 3.45
N LYS A 116 20.63 -12.00 3.27
CA LYS A 116 21.80 -11.33 3.86
C LYS A 116 21.46 -10.42 5.04
N VAL A 117 20.21 -10.34 5.42
CA VAL A 117 19.74 -9.46 6.52
C VAL A 117 19.25 -10.25 7.73
N GLY A 118 19.60 -11.54 7.79
CA GLY A 118 19.29 -12.42 8.91
C GLY A 118 20.06 -12.09 10.19
N SER A 119 19.69 -12.75 11.26
CA SER A 119 20.24 -12.48 12.59
C SER A 119 21.51 -13.27 12.92
N ASN A 120 21.91 -14.21 12.08
CA ASN A 120 23.20 -14.89 12.26
C ASN A 120 24.39 -13.96 12.00
N PRO A 121 25.57 -14.22 12.56
CA PRO A 121 26.75 -13.37 12.37
C PRO A 121 27.18 -13.17 10.90
N ASP A 122 26.87 -14.14 10.05
CA ASP A 122 27.13 -14.09 8.59
C ASP A 122 26.00 -13.46 7.78
N GLY A 123 24.95 -12.96 8.45
CA GLY A 123 23.77 -12.36 7.83
C GLY A 123 22.74 -13.38 7.37
N SER A 124 22.94 -14.68 7.55
CA SER A 124 21.94 -15.69 7.23
C SER A 124 20.82 -15.76 8.27
N TRP A 125 19.73 -16.42 7.92
CA TRP A 125 18.60 -16.66 8.82
C TRP A 125 18.78 -17.96 9.60
N PRO A 126 18.46 -18.00 10.92
CA PRO A 126 18.37 -19.26 11.66
C PRO A 126 17.06 -19.97 11.32
N TYR A 127 17.16 -21.23 10.92
CA TYR A 127 16.03 -22.12 10.67
C TYR A 127 16.11 -23.35 11.55
N PHE A 128 14.96 -23.84 12.04
CA PHE A 128 14.86 -24.98 12.93
C PHE A 128 13.71 -25.91 12.50
N ALA A 129 13.88 -27.21 12.81
CA ALA A 129 12.84 -28.20 12.57
C ALA A 129 11.70 -28.16 13.60
N ASP A 130 11.92 -27.52 14.73
CA ASP A 130 10.98 -27.44 15.86
C ASP A 130 11.10 -26.13 16.61
N VAL A 131 10.03 -25.76 17.33
CA VAL A 131 9.94 -24.52 18.10
C VAL A 131 10.93 -24.45 19.28
N ASN A 132 11.41 -25.60 19.76
CA ASN A 132 12.38 -25.70 20.87
C ASN A 132 13.82 -25.56 20.39
N MET A 133 14.02 -25.32 19.07
CA MET A 133 15.36 -25.15 18.45
C MET A 133 16.30 -26.34 18.64
N THR A 134 15.75 -27.54 18.77
CA THR A 134 16.58 -28.74 19.03
C THR A 134 17.35 -29.18 17.82
N ARG A 135 16.86 -28.87 16.60
CA ARG A 135 17.49 -29.24 15.36
C ARG A 135 17.56 -28.05 14.40
N PRO A 136 18.73 -27.45 14.20
CA PRO A 136 18.92 -26.45 13.17
C PRO A 136 18.79 -27.05 11.76
N LEU A 137 18.30 -26.24 10.81
CA LEU A 137 18.18 -26.60 9.40
C LEU A 137 19.01 -25.64 8.56
N SER A 138 19.69 -26.19 7.56
CA SER A 138 20.25 -25.41 6.48
C SER A 138 19.15 -24.91 5.52
N LEU A 139 19.42 -23.86 4.77
CA LEU A 139 18.49 -23.36 3.76
C LEU A 139 18.12 -24.43 2.72
N LYS A 140 19.07 -25.30 2.38
CA LYS A 140 18.81 -26.44 1.51
C LYS A 140 17.85 -27.45 2.13
N GLU A 141 18.00 -27.79 3.41
CA GLU A 141 17.05 -28.68 4.08
C GLU A 141 15.66 -28.07 4.16
N VAL A 142 15.57 -26.76 4.42
CA VAL A 142 14.29 -26.04 4.36
C VAL A 142 13.65 -26.17 2.99
N SER A 143 14.41 -25.96 1.90
CA SER A 143 13.88 -26.08 0.54
C SER A 143 13.34 -27.47 0.18
N MET A 144 13.85 -28.49 0.84
CA MET A 144 13.49 -29.90 0.61
C MET A 144 12.36 -30.41 1.51
N LEU A 145 11.81 -29.59 2.40
CA LEU A 145 10.75 -30.01 3.32
C LEU A 145 9.52 -30.59 2.61
N PRO A 146 9.08 -30.12 1.45
CA PRO A 146 7.93 -30.71 0.76
C PRO A 146 8.12 -32.19 0.38
N ASP A 147 9.33 -32.63 0.03
CA ASP A 147 9.61 -34.04 -0.38
C ASP A 147 9.92 -34.94 0.82
N THR A 148 10.40 -34.40 1.94
CA THR A 148 10.89 -35.22 3.05
C THR A 148 9.77 -35.78 3.93
N ARG A 149 8.55 -35.34 3.72
CA ARG A 149 7.39 -35.72 4.54
C ARG A 149 6.30 -36.34 3.68
N ALA A 150 6.45 -37.61 3.38
CA ALA A 150 5.47 -38.39 2.65
C ALA A 150 4.12 -38.36 3.38
N GLY A 151 3.09 -37.83 2.71
CA GLY A 151 1.76 -37.68 3.26
C GLY A 151 1.21 -36.24 3.29
N GLY A 152 1.98 -35.32 2.81
CA GLY A 152 1.78 -33.99 2.27
C GLY A 152 0.54 -33.19 2.66
N GLY A 153 0.50 -32.71 3.90
CA GLY A 153 -0.28 -31.48 4.14
C GLY A 153 0.70 -30.34 4.42
N GLU A 154 0.36 -29.10 4.11
CA GLU A 154 1.20 -27.92 4.40
C GLU A 154 1.65 -27.85 5.86
N ALA A 155 0.87 -28.41 6.79
CA ALA A 155 1.20 -28.50 8.21
C ALA A 155 2.46 -29.32 8.54
N GLN A 156 2.95 -30.14 7.60
CA GLN A 156 4.14 -30.97 7.80
C GLN A 156 5.42 -30.38 7.20
N ASN A 157 5.28 -29.38 6.32
CA ASN A 157 6.39 -28.73 5.63
C ASN A 157 6.84 -27.44 6.33
N VAL A 158 6.67 -27.38 7.65
CA VAL A 158 6.93 -26.18 8.47
C VAL A 158 8.38 -26.19 8.96
N PHE A 159 9.05 -25.07 8.82
CA PHE A 159 10.24 -24.72 9.59
C PHE A 159 9.90 -23.64 10.62
N TYR A 160 10.72 -23.52 11.62
CA TYR A 160 10.61 -22.50 12.67
C TYR A 160 11.79 -21.53 12.55
N THR A 161 11.50 -20.24 12.81
CA THR A 161 12.48 -19.17 12.71
C THR A 161 12.12 -18.02 13.66
N THR A 162 12.94 -16.98 13.65
CA THR A 162 12.77 -15.83 14.54
C THR A 162 11.60 -14.95 14.17
N HIS A 163 11.07 -14.20 15.13
CA HIS A 163 10.10 -13.15 14.88
C HIS A 163 10.66 -12.07 13.93
N ARG A 164 11.97 -11.77 14.01
CA ARG A 164 12.68 -10.88 13.10
C ARG A 164 12.53 -11.31 11.64
N TRP A 165 12.69 -12.62 11.36
CA TRP A 165 12.49 -13.16 10.02
C TRP A 165 11.09 -12.80 9.48
N HIS A 166 10.06 -13.00 10.31
CA HIS A 166 8.67 -12.72 9.95
C HIS A 166 8.44 -11.25 9.61
N LEU A 167 8.93 -10.33 10.45
CA LEU A 167 8.78 -8.90 10.19
C LEU A 167 9.52 -8.46 8.92
N VAL A 168 10.74 -8.96 8.73
CA VAL A 168 11.54 -8.64 7.54
C VAL A 168 10.92 -9.26 6.28
N HIS A 169 10.41 -10.50 6.37
CA HIS A 169 9.62 -11.12 5.31
C HIS A 169 8.43 -10.22 4.88
N CYS A 170 7.65 -9.73 5.83
CA CYS A 170 6.55 -8.81 5.55
C CYS A 170 7.00 -7.54 4.80
N MET A 171 8.10 -6.90 5.26
CA MET A 171 8.63 -5.69 4.64
C MET A 171 9.17 -5.96 3.23
N TYR A 172 9.86 -7.08 3.04
CA TYR A 172 10.38 -7.48 1.74
C TYR A 172 9.26 -7.87 0.76
N TYR A 173 8.14 -8.43 1.25
CA TYR A 173 6.97 -8.67 0.41
C TYR A 173 6.33 -7.39 -0.08
N TRP A 174 6.19 -6.37 0.77
CA TRP A 174 5.72 -5.06 0.31
C TRP A 174 6.67 -4.46 -0.75
N LYS A 175 7.98 -4.62 -0.56
CA LYS A 175 8.95 -4.22 -1.57
C LYS A 175 8.82 -5.04 -2.86
N LYS A 176 8.60 -6.37 -2.77
CA LYS A 176 8.36 -7.25 -3.93
C LYS A 176 7.10 -6.80 -4.69
N MET A 177 6.00 -6.53 -3.98
CA MET A 177 4.76 -6.04 -4.57
C MET A 177 4.93 -4.68 -5.27
N PHE A 178 5.68 -3.77 -4.67
CA PHE A 178 5.98 -2.47 -5.30
C PHE A 178 6.80 -2.64 -6.58
N LEU A 179 7.87 -3.43 -6.53
CA LEU A 179 8.76 -3.67 -7.67
C LEU A 179 8.11 -4.52 -8.78
N SER A 180 7.11 -5.32 -8.45
CA SER A 180 6.44 -6.20 -9.42
C SER A 180 5.81 -5.44 -10.58
N GLN A 181 5.30 -4.23 -10.33
CA GLN A 181 4.72 -3.37 -11.36
C GLN A 181 5.76 -2.86 -12.36
N GLU A 182 6.99 -2.62 -11.89
CA GLU A 182 8.09 -2.13 -12.72
C GLU A 182 8.80 -3.26 -13.47
N LEU A 183 8.99 -4.40 -12.79
CA LEU A 183 9.77 -5.53 -13.29
C LEU A 183 8.93 -6.59 -14.02
N GLY A 184 7.60 -6.46 -14.02
CA GLY A 184 6.70 -7.44 -14.62
C GLY A 184 6.70 -8.79 -13.88
N THR A 185 7.08 -8.83 -12.60
CA THR A 185 7.07 -10.05 -11.79
C THR A 185 5.67 -10.32 -11.27
N THR A 186 5.14 -11.51 -11.49
CA THR A 186 3.86 -11.93 -10.92
C THR A 186 4.01 -12.22 -9.43
N ILE A 187 3.12 -11.68 -8.61
CA ILE A 187 3.07 -12.01 -7.19
C ILE A 187 2.12 -13.16 -6.99
N GLU A 188 2.60 -14.22 -6.37
CA GLU A 188 1.83 -15.42 -6.03
C GLU A 188 0.61 -15.10 -5.15
N ARG A 189 -0.52 -15.74 -5.38
CA ARG A 189 -1.79 -15.45 -4.72
C ARG A 189 -1.77 -15.68 -3.21
N ARG A 190 -0.90 -16.58 -2.73
CA ARG A 190 -0.68 -16.83 -1.30
C ARG A 190 -0.39 -15.52 -0.54
N TYR A 191 0.31 -14.57 -1.17
CA TYR A 191 0.71 -13.31 -0.57
C TYR A 191 0.05 -12.08 -1.22
N ASN A 192 -0.44 -12.21 -2.45
CA ASN A 192 -1.13 -11.12 -3.15
C ASN A 192 -2.61 -11.06 -2.76
N ASN A 193 -2.87 -10.89 -1.49
CA ASN A 193 -4.23 -10.72 -0.97
C ASN A 193 -4.26 -9.83 0.27
N VAL A 194 -5.41 -9.19 0.52
CA VAL A 194 -5.58 -8.25 1.65
C VAL A 194 -5.35 -8.94 3.00
N GLY A 195 -5.74 -10.22 3.13
CA GLY A 195 -5.56 -10.98 4.36
C GLY A 195 -4.09 -11.10 4.78
N HIS A 196 -3.17 -11.29 3.81
CA HIS A 196 -1.74 -11.30 4.10
C HIS A 196 -1.21 -9.91 4.49
N ILE A 197 -1.68 -8.85 3.84
CA ILE A 197 -1.29 -7.48 4.20
C ILE A 197 -1.73 -7.15 5.63
N GLU A 198 -2.96 -7.50 5.99
CA GLU A 198 -3.49 -7.31 7.35
C GLU A 198 -2.76 -8.17 8.38
N HIS A 199 -2.37 -9.40 8.03
CA HIS A 199 -1.54 -10.26 8.87
C HIS A 199 -0.19 -9.61 9.15
N CYS A 200 0.50 -9.12 8.14
CA CYS A 200 1.76 -8.40 8.24
C CYS A 200 1.63 -7.13 9.10
N LEU A 201 0.55 -6.35 8.88
CA LEU A 201 0.28 -5.15 9.66
C LEU A 201 0.13 -5.48 11.15
N ARG A 202 -0.62 -6.55 11.49
CA ARG A 202 -0.76 -7.01 12.88
C ARG A 202 0.58 -7.47 13.45
N ALA A 203 1.38 -8.23 12.72
CA ALA A 203 2.70 -8.68 13.16
C ALA A 203 3.62 -7.51 13.54
N VAL A 204 3.54 -6.40 12.80
CA VAL A 204 4.32 -5.18 13.07
C VAL A 204 3.77 -4.39 14.26
N LEU A 205 2.45 -4.20 14.34
CA LEU A 205 1.82 -3.33 15.35
C LEU A 205 1.66 -4.02 16.71
N GLU A 206 1.44 -5.34 16.73
CA GLU A 206 1.18 -6.11 17.93
C GLU A 206 2.41 -6.85 18.43
N GLN A 207 3.61 -6.41 18.06
CA GLN A 207 4.87 -7.02 18.45
C GLN A 207 4.98 -7.09 19.98
N LYS A 208 4.83 -8.31 20.53
CA LYS A 208 4.95 -8.61 21.96
C LYS A 208 6.21 -9.41 22.29
N GLU A 209 6.78 -10.03 21.28
CA GLU A 209 7.90 -10.96 21.41
C GLU A 209 9.23 -10.27 21.09
N GLY A 210 10.31 -10.76 21.69
CA GLY A 210 11.66 -10.36 21.31
C GLY A 210 11.94 -10.72 19.84
N LEU A 211 12.64 -9.85 19.12
CA LEU A 211 12.91 -10.05 17.69
C LEU A 211 13.61 -11.38 17.37
N ASP A 212 14.49 -11.83 18.27
CA ASP A 212 15.29 -13.04 18.06
C ASP A 212 14.67 -14.29 18.71
N ASN A 213 13.46 -14.16 19.28
CA ASN A 213 12.71 -15.31 19.78
C ASN A 213 12.21 -16.16 18.60
N VAL A 214 12.34 -17.48 18.71
CA VAL A 214 11.82 -18.42 17.70
C VAL A 214 10.34 -18.67 17.98
N THR A 215 9.50 -17.87 17.36
CA THR A 215 8.04 -17.88 17.52
C THR A 215 7.30 -17.99 16.19
N THR A 216 8.03 -17.99 15.07
CA THR A 216 7.44 -18.04 13.74
C THR A 216 7.59 -19.42 13.14
N GLY A 217 6.46 -20.04 12.76
CA GLY A 217 6.41 -21.22 11.91
C GLY A 217 5.98 -20.82 10.49
N ALA A 218 6.73 -21.23 9.48
CA ALA A 218 6.40 -20.99 8.09
C ALA A 218 6.44 -22.29 7.28
N GLY A 219 5.41 -22.50 6.46
CA GLY A 219 5.31 -23.67 5.59
C GLY A 219 5.96 -23.43 4.23
N VAL A 220 6.72 -24.42 3.76
CA VAL A 220 7.29 -24.41 2.40
C VAL A 220 6.26 -24.92 1.40
N ALA A 221 5.94 -24.12 0.40
CA ALA A 221 4.92 -24.41 -0.59
C ALA A 221 5.52 -24.81 -1.95
N LEU A 222 4.84 -25.73 -2.62
CA LEU A 222 4.97 -26.01 -4.06
C LEU A 222 3.84 -25.35 -4.85
N HIS A 223 2.69 -25.15 -4.21
CA HIS A 223 1.50 -24.49 -4.77
C HIS A 223 1.35 -23.07 -4.18
N SER A 224 2.08 -22.13 -4.73
CA SER A 224 2.13 -20.75 -4.19
C SER A 224 0.90 -19.92 -4.53
N ASP A 225 0.03 -20.38 -5.44
CA ASP A 225 -1.25 -19.75 -5.73
C ASP A 225 -2.40 -20.30 -4.85
N TRP A 226 -2.14 -21.28 -4.01
CA TRP A 226 -3.14 -21.76 -3.06
C TRP A 226 -3.19 -20.87 -1.82
N ILE A 227 -4.39 -20.44 -1.45
CA ILE A 227 -4.62 -19.67 -0.24
C ILE A 227 -5.00 -20.63 0.89
N ASN A 228 -4.30 -20.57 2.01
CA ASN A 228 -4.51 -21.45 3.17
C ASN A 228 -4.48 -22.94 2.83
N GLY A 229 -3.58 -23.35 1.91
CA GLY A 229 -3.41 -24.75 1.53
C GLY A 229 -4.55 -25.34 0.70
N ARG A 230 -5.35 -24.48 0.08
CA ARG A 230 -6.45 -24.93 -0.80
C ARG A 230 -6.26 -24.35 -2.20
N PRO A 231 -6.59 -25.14 -3.25
CA PRO A 231 -6.72 -24.58 -4.59
C PRO A 231 -7.61 -23.35 -4.51
N ASP A 232 -7.17 -22.26 -5.13
CA ASP A 232 -8.03 -21.09 -5.26
C ASP A 232 -9.27 -21.53 -6.08
N MET A 233 -10.38 -21.70 -5.40
CA MET A 233 -11.65 -21.80 -6.09
C MET A 233 -11.87 -20.40 -6.66
N GLN A 234 -11.67 -20.25 -7.98
CA GLN A 234 -12.09 -19.06 -8.70
C GLN A 234 -13.48 -18.72 -8.24
N GLU A 235 -13.59 -17.73 -7.39
CA GLU A 235 -14.86 -17.17 -7.00
C GLU A 235 -15.51 -16.70 -8.30
N ASN A 236 -16.51 -17.45 -8.77
CA ASN A 236 -17.32 -17.11 -9.92
C ASN A 236 -17.95 -15.73 -9.68
N ARG A 237 -17.21 -14.67 -10.01
CA ARG A 237 -17.71 -13.29 -10.01
C ARG A 237 -18.66 -13.01 -11.19
N HIS A 238 -19.32 -14.04 -11.70
CA HIS A 238 -20.37 -13.91 -12.70
C HIS A 238 -21.65 -14.57 -12.15
N GLY A 239 -22.48 -13.83 -11.43
CA GLY A 239 -23.76 -14.32 -11.01
C GLY A 239 -24.51 -13.54 -9.94
N HIS A 240 -24.45 -12.25 -9.92
CA HIS A 240 -25.55 -11.47 -9.34
C HIS A 240 -26.27 -10.72 -10.46
N ASN A 241 -27.05 -11.47 -11.25
CA ASN A 241 -28.19 -10.91 -11.96
C ASN A 241 -29.30 -10.65 -10.95
N HIS A 242 -29.63 -9.39 -10.78
CA HIS A 242 -30.85 -8.92 -10.14
C HIS A 242 -32.07 -9.59 -10.76
N LYS A 243 -32.87 -10.21 -9.92
CA LYS A 243 -34.32 -10.35 -10.11
C LYS A 243 -35.06 -9.53 -9.05
#